data_2cd0858463c2690583031211f05f8b41
#
_entry.id   2cd0858463c2690583031211f05f8b41
#
_cell.length_a   1.000
_cell.length_b   1.000
_cell.length_c   1.000
_cell.angle_alpha   90.00
_cell.angle_beta   90.00
_cell.angle_gamma   90.00
#
_symmetry.space_group_name_H-M   'P 1'
#
loop_
_entity.id
_entity.type
_entity.pdbx_description
1 polymer ?
#
loop_
_entity_poly.entity_id
_entity_poly.type
_entity_poly.pdbx_seq_one_letter_code
_entity_poly.pdbx_strand_id
1 'polypeptide(L)'
;MKRFNFGTFLVDDSNRRAFQICQDIAELKPVSPCPMVLLGDEGCGKTHLLYSIVNRIRAGTTKTGLAYVTAVDFPDQVRHLIDDPSPVQRAQSAVLLVDQLDRFKDLIDELEAVVRIFLDHKHYVVLASKVHPGRLPHLSQGFRDLIDTGQIVQIVPRGAESQIETIRRQVRDEADEQLAKKQQEVEELRALLNRVGKDTSPEAPANVAALRAELEAERIAKADIGRKLAEA
;
A
#
# COMPACT_ATOMS: atom_id res chain seq x y z
N MET A 1 -11.26 23.79 12.65
CA MET A 1 -11.23 22.34 12.94
C MET A 1 -12.60 21.64 12.91
N LYS A 2 -13.73 22.31 13.17
CA LYS A 2 -15.08 21.68 13.08
C LYS A 2 -15.53 21.20 11.68
N ARG A 3 -14.77 21.49 10.63
CA ARG A 3 -15.10 21.11 9.23
C ARG A 3 -14.78 19.66 8.88
N PHE A 4 -13.84 19.01 9.57
CA PHE A 4 -13.42 17.65 9.27
C PHE A 4 -14.17 16.66 10.17
N ASN A 5 -15.13 15.97 9.58
CA ASN A 5 -15.87 14.91 10.26
C ASN A 5 -16.25 13.83 9.24
N PHE A 6 -16.64 12.66 9.71
CA PHE A 6 -17.00 11.53 8.85
C PHE A 6 -18.16 11.86 7.88
N GLY A 7 -19.11 12.73 8.27
CA GLY A 7 -20.23 13.12 7.41
C GLY A 7 -19.85 14.05 6.25
N THR A 8 -18.69 14.73 6.33
CA THR A 8 -18.17 15.59 5.26
C THR A 8 -17.08 14.92 4.44
N PHE A 9 -16.63 13.72 4.82
CA PHE A 9 -15.70 12.95 4.04
C PHE A 9 -16.41 12.28 2.87
N LEU A 10 -15.87 12.44 1.68
CA LEU A 10 -16.45 11.86 0.49
C LEU A 10 -15.91 10.44 0.30
N VAL A 11 -16.76 9.45 0.58
CA VAL A 11 -16.42 8.04 0.47
C VAL A 11 -16.61 7.55 -0.96
N ASP A 12 -15.61 6.83 -1.47
CA ASP A 12 -15.65 6.05 -2.71
C ASP A 12 -14.94 4.70 -2.50
N ASP A 13 -14.83 3.89 -3.52
CA ASP A 13 -14.25 2.55 -3.39
C ASP A 13 -12.75 2.58 -3.03
N SER A 14 -12.02 3.63 -3.45
CA SER A 14 -10.59 3.81 -3.19
C SER A 14 -10.25 4.12 -1.73
N ASN A 15 -11.20 4.64 -0.96
CA ASN A 15 -10.98 5.08 0.41
C ASN A 15 -11.94 4.45 1.43
N ARG A 16 -12.93 3.67 0.97
CA ARG A 16 -13.97 3.05 1.81
C ARG A 16 -13.39 2.26 2.97
N ARG A 17 -12.35 1.45 2.72
CA ARG A 17 -11.71 0.65 3.76
C ARG A 17 -11.06 1.52 4.83
N ALA A 18 -10.31 2.56 4.42
CA ALA A 18 -9.69 3.51 5.35
C ALA A 18 -10.74 4.24 6.19
N PHE A 19 -11.82 4.70 5.55
CA PHE A 19 -12.95 5.35 6.20
C PHE A 19 -13.58 4.45 7.27
N GLN A 20 -13.90 3.20 6.92
CA GLN A 20 -14.55 2.26 7.86
C GLN A 20 -13.69 1.98 9.07
N ILE A 21 -12.39 1.71 8.88
CA ILE A 21 -11.47 1.43 10.00
C ILE A 21 -11.34 2.67 10.89
N CYS A 22 -11.24 3.87 10.31
CA CYS A 22 -11.22 5.12 11.08
C CYS A 22 -12.50 5.34 11.89
N GLN A 23 -13.66 4.96 11.36
CA GLN A 23 -14.92 4.99 12.13
C GLN A 23 -14.88 4.00 13.30
N ASP A 24 -14.43 2.77 13.06
CA ASP A 24 -14.36 1.74 14.11
C ASP A 24 -13.41 2.15 15.23
N ILE A 25 -12.26 2.76 14.91
CA ILE A 25 -11.34 3.35 15.90
C ILE A 25 -12.03 4.49 16.67
N ALA A 26 -12.72 5.38 15.98
CA ALA A 26 -13.41 6.50 16.62
C ALA A 26 -14.57 6.07 17.54
N GLU A 27 -15.12 4.88 17.32
CA GLU A 27 -16.13 4.22 18.14
C GLU A 27 -15.51 3.25 19.16
N LEU A 28 -14.17 3.18 19.26
CA LEU A 28 -13.41 2.31 20.15
C LEU A 28 -13.75 0.82 19.97
N LYS A 29 -14.17 0.43 18.77
CA LYS A 29 -14.38 -0.97 18.43
C LYS A 29 -13.05 -1.68 18.28
N PRO A 30 -12.97 -2.98 18.58
CA PRO A 30 -11.75 -3.75 18.37
C PRO A 30 -11.31 -3.68 16.89
N VAL A 31 -10.14 -3.12 16.67
CA VAL A 31 -9.50 -3.07 15.34
C VAL A 31 -8.19 -3.84 15.41
N SER A 32 -8.06 -4.84 14.58
CA SER A 32 -6.86 -5.66 14.49
C SER A 32 -6.56 -5.96 13.02
N PRO A 33 -5.32 -5.95 12.61
CA PRO A 33 -4.12 -5.67 13.40
C PRO A 33 -3.87 -4.15 13.59
N CYS A 34 -3.14 -3.81 14.66
CA CYS A 34 -2.69 -2.47 14.99
C CYS A 34 -1.15 -2.48 15.10
N PRO A 35 -0.40 -1.45 14.68
CA PRO A 35 -0.86 -0.12 14.27
C PRO A 35 -1.51 -0.09 12.89
N MET A 36 -2.32 0.94 12.60
CA MET A 36 -2.85 1.21 11.28
C MET A 36 -2.05 2.31 10.60
N VAL A 37 -1.63 2.08 9.35
CA VAL A 37 -1.01 3.10 8.51
C VAL A 37 -1.97 3.55 7.42
N LEU A 38 -2.29 4.83 7.39
CA LEU A 38 -2.97 5.49 6.27
C LEU A 38 -1.92 5.96 5.27
N LEU A 39 -1.82 5.28 4.15
CA LEU A 39 -0.86 5.60 3.09
C LEU A 39 -1.58 6.30 1.93
N GLY A 40 -0.99 7.35 1.40
CA GLY A 40 -1.51 8.00 0.19
C GLY A 40 -0.90 9.37 -0.04
N ASP A 41 -1.10 9.90 -1.23
CA ASP A 41 -0.55 11.18 -1.65
C ASP A 41 -1.11 12.37 -0.87
N GLU A 42 -0.51 13.53 -1.05
CA GLU A 42 -1.01 14.78 -0.49
C GLU A 42 -2.42 15.08 -1.02
N GLY A 43 -3.30 15.55 -0.14
CA GLY A 43 -4.68 15.85 -0.51
C GLY A 43 -5.66 14.66 -0.59
N CYS A 44 -5.21 13.40 -0.46
CA CYS A 44 -6.10 12.24 -0.54
C CYS A 44 -7.04 12.05 0.66
N GLY A 45 -6.92 12.87 1.72
CA GLY A 45 -7.87 12.86 2.84
C GLY A 45 -7.36 12.24 4.15
N LYS A 46 -6.08 11.85 4.28
CA LYS A 46 -5.51 11.28 5.52
C LYS A 46 -5.78 12.15 6.74
N THR A 47 -5.36 13.41 6.67
CA THR A 47 -5.57 14.40 7.74
C THR A 47 -7.05 14.61 8.06
N HIS A 48 -7.94 14.56 7.03
CA HIS A 48 -9.38 14.63 7.24
C HIS A 48 -9.88 13.46 8.08
N LEU A 49 -9.45 12.23 7.78
CA LEU A 49 -9.83 11.04 8.55
C LEU A 49 -9.30 11.11 9.98
N LEU A 50 -8.04 11.53 10.19
CA LEU A 50 -7.49 11.70 11.54
C LEU A 50 -8.31 12.71 12.35
N TYR A 51 -8.63 13.88 11.79
CA TYR A 51 -9.48 14.86 12.46
C TYR A 51 -10.92 14.38 12.67
N SER A 52 -11.44 13.54 11.79
CA SER A 52 -12.76 12.92 11.98
C SER A 52 -12.78 12.03 13.20
N ILE A 53 -11.70 11.25 13.43
CA ILE A 53 -11.52 10.46 14.66
C ILE A 53 -11.48 11.39 15.88
N VAL A 54 -10.64 12.44 15.86
CA VAL A 54 -10.53 13.43 16.95
C VAL A 54 -11.89 14.01 17.30
N ASN A 55 -12.63 14.48 16.30
CA ASN A 55 -13.91 15.13 16.52
C ASN A 55 -14.99 14.15 17.02
N ARG A 56 -14.98 12.91 16.55
CA ARG A 56 -15.92 11.88 17.00
C ARG A 56 -15.67 11.47 18.45
N ILE A 57 -14.40 11.24 18.82
CA ILE A 57 -14.03 10.88 20.21
C ILE A 57 -14.37 12.04 21.15
N ARG A 58 -14.04 13.29 20.78
CA ARG A 58 -14.35 14.47 21.62
C ARG A 58 -15.84 14.74 21.77
N ALA A 59 -16.67 14.32 20.82
CA ALA A 59 -18.13 14.42 20.90
C ALA A 59 -18.75 13.29 21.72
N GLY A 60 -18.01 12.22 22.00
CA GLY A 60 -18.45 11.10 22.82
C GLY A 60 -18.41 11.42 24.33
N THR A 61 -19.07 10.57 25.11
CA THR A 61 -19.11 10.67 26.58
C THR A 61 -18.01 9.87 27.28
N THR A 62 -17.31 9.00 26.54
CA THR A 62 -16.27 8.12 27.08
C THR A 62 -14.99 8.91 27.33
N LYS A 63 -14.41 8.75 28.51
CA LYS A 63 -13.09 9.32 28.82
C LYS A 63 -12.01 8.50 28.11
N THR A 64 -11.65 8.92 26.90
CA THR A 64 -10.62 8.30 26.07
C THR A 64 -9.41 9.21 26.03
N GLY A 65 -8.23 8.66 26.31
CA GLY A 65 -6.96 9.35 26.05
C GLY A 65 -6.82 9.59 24.57
N LEU A 66 -6.59 10.83 24.15
CA LEU A 66 -6.48 11.18 22.74
C LEU A 66 -5.31 12.11 22.51
N ALA A 67 -4.36 11.66 21.70
CA ALA A 67 -3.25 12.47 21.21
C ALA A 67 -3.29 12.52 19.66
N TYR A 68 -3.22 13.72 19.11
CA TYR A 68 -3.00 13.98 17.68
C TYR A 68 -1.73 14.78 17.56
N VAL A 69 -0.75 14.24 16.88
CA VAL A 69 0.60 14.82 16.81
C VAL A 69 1.12 14.88 15.39
N THR A 70 1.85 15.96 15.11
CA THR A 70 2.76 16.11 13.97
C THR A 70 4.19 16.16 14.50
N ALA A 71 5.19 16.13 13.63
CA ALA A 71 6.60 16.27 14.06
C ALA A 71 6.86 17.59 14.83
N VAL A 72 6.08 18.63 14.58
CA VAL A 72 6.20 19.93 15.27
C VAL A 72 5.63 19.87 16.68
N ASP A 73 4.50 19.23 16.84
CA ASP A 73 3.75 19.21 18.13
C ASP A 73 4.20 18.07 19.05
N PHE A 74 4.91 17.08 18.53
CA PHE A 74 5.29 15.86 19.25
C PHE A 74 6.06 16.13 20.54
N PRO A 75 7.11 17.00 20.56
CA PRO A 75 7.88 17.22 21.78
C PRO A 75 7.04 17.73 22.95
N ASP A 76 6.09 18.63 22.66
CA ASP A 76 5.28 19.29 23.67
C ASP A 76 4.08 18.43 24.12
N GLN A 77 3.57 17.56 23.25
CA GLN A 77 2.32 16.86 23.52
C GLN A 77 2.50 15.46 24.11
N VAL A 78 3.46 14.68 23.61
CA VAL A 78 3.54 13.25 23.96
C VAL A 78 4.94 12.74 24.32
N ARG A 79 6.00 13.50 24.05
CA ARG A 79 7.36 13.06 24.35
C ARG A 79 7.54 12.70 25.84
N HIS A 80 6.91 13.44 26.75
CA HIS A 80 6.94 13.19 28.18
C HIS A 80 6.44 11.79 28.57
N LEU A 81 5.65 11.13 27.72
CA LEU A 81 5.16 9.76 27.94
C LEU A 81 6.29 8.70 27.91
N ILE A 82 7.45 9.06 27.34
CA ILE A 82 8.64 8.20 27.37
C ILE A 82 9.16 8.09 28.81
N ASP A 83 9.20 9.22 29.53
CA ASP A 83 9.67 9.29 30.90
C ASP A 83 8.62 8.84 31.92
N ASP A 84 7.34 9.18 31.69
CA ASP A 84 6.21 8.74 32.50
C ASP A 84 5.06 8.17 31.63
N PRO A 85 5.03 6.88 31.38
CA PRO A 85 3.96 6.23 30.61
C PRO A 85 2.66 6.02 31.41
N SER A 86 2.63 6.37 32.70
CA SER A 86 1.47 6.14 33.59
C SER A 86 0.14 6.66 33.07
N PRO A 87 0.06 7.81 32.36
CA PRO A 87 -1.22 8.28 31.81
C PRO A 87 -1.81 7.32 30.78
N VAL A 88 -0.95 6.71 29.95
CA VAL A 88 -1.37 5.72 28.94
C VAL A 88 -1.72 4.39 29.61
N GLN A 89 -0.88 3.93 30.53
CA GLN A 89 -1.08 2.66 31.25
C GLN A 89 -2.40 2.61 32.04
N ARG A 90 -2.80 3.73 32.64
CA ARG A 90 -4.05 3.81 33.42
C ARG A 90 -5.27 4.11 32.58
N ALA A 91 -5.11 4.47 31.33
CA ALA A 91 -6.23 4.76 30.46
C ALA A 91 -7.00 3.48 30.13
N GLN A 92 -8.31 3.51 30.25
CA GLN A 92 -9.16 2.41 29.81
C GLN A 92 -9.10 2.24 28.29
N SER A 93 -8.96 3.34 27.58
CA SER A 93 -8.75 3.39 26.14
C SER A 93 -7.98 4.65 25.78
N ALA A 94 -7.03 4.53 24.88
CA ALA A 94 -6.29 5.66 24.33
C ALA A 94 -6.08 5.52 22.81
N VAL A 95 -5.99 6.65 22.14
CA VAL A 95 -5.79 6.73 20.69
C VAL A 95 -4.65 7.69 20.39
N LEU A 96 -3.62 7.21 19.72
CA LEU A 96 -2.51 8.00 19.19
C LEU A 96 -2.69 8.17 17.70
N LEU A 97 -2.77 9.40 17.25
CA LEU A 97 -2.89 9.76 15.84
C LEU A 97 -1.64 10.55 15.44
N VAL A 98 -0.86 10.00 14.54
CA VAL A 98 0.38 10.61 14.02
C VAL A 98 0.15 11.05 12.59
N ASP A 99 0.23 12.34 12.32
CA ASP A 99 0.13 12.86 10.96
C ASP A 99 1.52 13.16 10.38
N GLN A 100 1.70 12.93 9.09
CA GLN A 100 2.93 13.19 8.35
C GLN A 100 4.15 12.45 8.93
N LEU A 101 4.03 11.13 9.12
CA LEU A 101 5.11 10.26 9.63
C LEU A 101 6.45 10.50 8.91
N ASP A 102 6.41 10.78 7.61
CA ASP A 102 7.57 11.07 6.78
C ASP A 102 8.35 12.33 7.19
N ARG A 103 7.80 13.16 8.08
CA ARG A 103 8.45 14.37 8.59
C ARG A 103 9.13 14.19 9.95
N PHE A 104 9.00 13.05 10.59
CA PHE A 104 9.53 12.83 11.95
C PHE A 104 11.04 12.61 12.03
N LYS A 105 11.72 12.48 10.94
CA LYS A 105 13.20 12.38 10.82
C LYS A 105 13.98 12.10 12.13
N ASP A 106 14.46 13.16 12.78
CA ASP A 106 15.29 13.09 13.98
C ASP A 106 14.50 12.72 15.25
N LEU A 107 13.16 12.76 15.20
CA LEU A 107 12.26 12.39 16.28
C LEU A 107 11.72 10.96 16.16
N ILE A 108 12.20 10.20 15.19
CA ILE A 108 11.60 8.91 14.85
C ILE A 108 11.79 7.86 15.94
N ASP A 109 12.96 7.84 16.60
CA ASP A 109 13.25 6.89 17.69
C ASP A 109 12.37 7.18 18.92
N GLU A 110 12.16 8.46 19.23
CA GLU A 110 11.26 8.89 20.29
C GLU A 110 9.79 8.56 19.95
N LEU A 111 9.41 8.77 18.70
CA LEU A 111 8.08 8.37 18.22
C LEU A 111 7.88 6.85 18.32
N GLU A 112 8.88 6.06 17.93
CA GLU A 112 8.84 4.60 18.07
C GLU A 112 8.58 4.19 19.53
N ALA A 113 9.30 4.80 20.50
CA ALA A 113 9.13 4.54 21.91
C ALA A 113 7.68 4.83 22.37
N VAL A 114 7.11 5.99 21.97
CA VAL A 114 5.72 6.34 22.30
C VAL A 114 4.73 5.37 21.64
N VAL A 115 4.93 5.01 20.37
CA VAL A 115 4.08 4.05 19.67
C VAL A 115 4.07 2.70 20.40
N ARG A 116 5.24 2.20 20.84
CA ARG A 116 5.35 0.96 21.61
C ARG A 116 4.55 1.03 22.91
N ILE A 117 4.65 2.13 23.67
CA ILE A 117 3.88 2.33 24.91
C ILE A 117 2.38 2.16 24.66
N PHE A 118 1.85 2.74 23.56
CA PHE A 118 0.43 2.59 23.24
C PHE A 118 0.06 1.15 22.85
N LEU A 119 0.88 0.49 22.02
CA LEU A 119 0.61 -0.86 21.53
C LEU A 119 0.73 -1.92 22.64
N ASP A 120 1.72 -1.80 23.53
CA ASP A 120 1.92 -2.71 24.67
C ASP A 120 0.70 -2.72 25.60
N HIS A 121 -0.02 -1.60 25.69
CA HIS A 121 -1.25 -1.47 26.46
C HIS A 121 -2.53 -1.67 25.64
N LYS A 122 -2.39 -2.20 24.40
CA LYS A 122 -3.51 -2.52 23.48
C LYS A 122 -4.37 -1.31 23.13
N HIS A 123 -3.75 -0.15 23.05
CA HIS A 123 -4.37 1.09 22.61
C HIS A 123 -4.27 1.25 21.08
N TYR A 124 -5.01 2.20 20.55
CA TYR A 124 -5.08 2.42 19.11
C TYR A 124 -3.96 3.35 18.66
N VAL A 125 -3.31 2.98 17.56
CA VAL A 125 -2.29 3.81 16.89
C VAL A 125 -2.62 3.91 15.42
N VAL A 126 -2.72 5.14 14.92
CA VAL A 126 -2.91 5.46 13.51
C VAL A 126 -1.80 6.37 13.04
N LEU A 127 -1.07 5.91 12.04
CA LEU A 127 0.06 6.63 11.42
C LEU A 127 -0.35 7.05 10.02
N ALA A 128 -0.32 8.33 9.70
CA ALA A 128 -0.56 8.81 8.34
C ALA A 128 0.77 9.15 7.65
N SER A 129 1.01 8.61 6.47
CA SER A 129 2.23 8.82 5.70
C SER A 129 1.93 9.06 4.22
N LYS A 130 2.79 9.83 3.59
CA LYS A 130 2.81 9.98 2.13
C LYS A 130 3.67 8.88 1.48
N VAL A 131 4.72 8.46 2.18
CA VAL A 131 5.68 7.48 1.72
C VAL A 131 5.46 6.17 2.47
N HIS A 132 5.54 5.06 1.76
CA HIS A 132 5.46 3.74 2.38
C HIS A 132 6.54 3.60 3.48
N PRO A 133 6.21 3.15 4.71
CA PRO A 133 7.15 3.06 5.81
C PRO A 133 8.45 2.31 5.45
N GLY A 134 8.34 1.23 4.68
CA GLY A 134 9.51 0.49 4.21
C GLY A 134 10.49 1.27 3.32
N ARG A 135 10.08 2.43 2.80
CA ARG A 135 10.92 3.33 2.00
C ARG A 135 11.43 4.55 2.76
N LEU A 136 11.08 4.70 4.03
CA LEU A 136 11.57 5.80 4.88
C LEU A 136 12.96 5.44 5.42
N PRO A 137 14.02 6.15 5.00
CA PRO A 137 15.41 5.75 5.32
C PRO A 137 15.75 5.88 6.81
N HIS A 138 15.06 6.76 7.51
CA HIS A 138 15.27 7.06 8.93
C HIS A 138 14.50 6.16 9.89
N LEU A 139 13.61 5.28 9.42
CA LEU A 139 12.98 4.28 10.28
C LEU A 139 13.98 3.17 10.64
N SER A 140 14.04 2.85 11.93
CA SER A 140 14.75 1.66 12.42
C SER A 140 14.13 0.37 11.85
N GLN A 141 14.91 -0.71 11.77
CA GLN A 141 14.32 -2.00 11.38
C GLN A 141 13.26 -2.44 12.38
N GLY A 142 13.47 -2.24 13.69
CA GLY A 142 12.52 -2.57 14.72
C GLY A 142 11.20 -1.81 14.61
N PHE A 143 11.23 -0.56 14.16
CA PHE A 143 10.00 0.20 13.93
C PHE A 143 9.28 -0.26 12.65
N ARG A 144 10.00 -0.63 11.60
CA ARG A 144 9.40 -1.24 10.41
C ARG A 144 8.71 -2.56 10.74
N ASP A 145 9.39 -3.44 11.46
CA ASP A 145 8.83 -4.72 11.89
C ASP A 145 7.57 -4.50 12.74
N LEU A 146 7.57 -3.50 13.63
CA LEU A 146 6.40 -3.13 14.42
C LEU A 146 5.22 -2.64 13.56
N ILE A 147 5.50 -1.81 12.56
CA ILE A 147 4.49 -1.34 11.61
C ILE A 147 3.93 -2.49 10.78
N ASP A 148 4.77 -3.43 10.39
CA ASP A 148 4.41 -4.60 9.56
C ASP A 148 3.55 -5.61 10.33
N THR A 149 3.55 -5.59 11.68
CA THR A 149 2.56 -6.35 12.49
C THR A 149 1.15 -5.81 12.37
N GLY A 150 1.02 -4.58 11.91
CA GLY A 150 -0.24 -3.86 11.75
C GLY A 150 -0.85 -4.01 10.35
N GLN A 151 -1.55 -2.98 9.92
CA GLN A 151 -2.13 -2.94 8.59
C GLN A 151 -1.84 -1.62 7.88
N ILE A 152 -1.50 -1.71 6.60
CA ILE A 152 -1.33 -0.55 5.72
C ILE A 152 -2.56 -0.44 4.83
N VAL A 153 -3.22 0.71 4.89
CA VAL A 153 -4.42 0.99 4.09
C VAL A 153 -4.11 2.17 3.17
N GLN A 154 -4.13 1.89 1.89
CA GLN A 154 -3.86 2.90 0.87
C GLN A 154 -5.12 3.70 0.57
N ILE A 155 -4.97 5.02 0.47
CA ILE A 155 -6.00 5.95 0.00
C ILE A 155 -5.51 6.53 -1.33
N VAL A 156 -6.27 6.28 -2.38
CA VAL A 156 -5.95 6.77 -3.73
C VAL A 156 -6.69 8.09 -3.97
N PRO A 157 -6.08 9.11 -4.60
CA PRO A 157 -6.77 10.35 -4.93
C PRO A 157 -7.96 10.12 -5.84
N ARG A 158 -9.03 10.89 -5.66
CA ARG A 158 -10.21 10.86 -6.53
C ARG A 158 -9.82 11.04 -8.00
N GLY A 159 -10.35 10.19 -8.86
CA GLY A 159 -10.07 10.20 -10.30
C GLY A 159 -8.83 9.41 -10.71
N ALA A 160 -7.95 9.03 -9.78
CA ALA A 160 -6.80 8.18 -10.10
C ALA A 160 -7.23 6.74 -10.46
N GLU A 161 -8.34 6.25 -9.92
CA GLU A 161 -8.90 4.94 -10.30
C GLU A 161 -9.22 4.87 -11.78
N SER A 162 -9.86 5.91 -12.32
CA SER A 162 -10.16 6.00 -13.76
C SER A 162 -8.87 6.03 -14.60
N GLN A 163 -7.82 6.70 -14.12
CA GLN A 163 -6.53 6.73 -14.81
C GLN A 163 -5.80 5.38 -14.70
N ILE A 164 -5.80 4.77 -13.52
CA ILE A 164 -5.21 3.44 -13.29
C ILE A 164 -5.94 2.38 -14.13
N GLU A 165 -7.26 2.41 -14.17
CA GLU A 165 -8.07 1.51 -15.00
C GLU A 165 -7.77 1.69 -16.48
N THR A 166 -7.63 2.95 -16.92
CA THR A 166 -7.26 3.27 -18.31
C THR A 166 -5.86 2.77 -18.64
N ILE A 167 -4.87 2.98 -17.75
CA ILE A 167 -3.50 2.49 -17.95
C ILE A 167 -3.46 0.96 -17.93
N ARG A 168 -4.16 0.31 -17.01
CA ARG A 168 -4.26 -1.16 -16.96
C ARG A 168 -4.87 -1.72 -18.24
N ARG A 169 -5.89 -1.07 -18.77
CA ARG A 169 -6.51 -1.46 -20.03
C ARG A 169 -5.54 -1.30 -21.18
N GLN A 170 -4.83 -0.16 -21.29
CA GLN A 170 -3.83 0.05 -22.33
C GLN A 170 -2.70 -0.99 -22.29
N VAL A 171 -2.14 -1.25 -21.09
CA VAL A 171 -1.08 -2.26 -20.92
C VAL A 171 -1.58 -3.65 -21.31
N ARG A 172 -2.81 -4.00 -20.98
CA ARG A 172 -3.41 -5.28 -21.37
C ARG A 172 -3.59 -5.36 -22.88
N ASP A 173 -4.16 -4.33 -23.52
CA ASP A 173 -4.40 -4.29 -24.96
C ASP A 173 -3.08 -4.39 -25.73
N GLU A 174 -2.02 -3.68 -25.30
CA GLU A 174 -0.67 -3.77 -25.89
C GLU A 174 -0.05 -5.17 -25.72
N ALA A 175 -0.22 -5.79 -24.57
CA ALA A 175 0.29 -7.13 -24.31
C ALA A 175 -0.46 -8.18 -25.14
N ASP A 176 -1.77 -8.06 -25.30
CA ASP A 176 -2.58 -8.95 -26.14
C ASP A 176 -2.19 -8.81 -27.63
N GLU A 177 -1.90 -7.58 -28.09
CA GLU A 177 -1.41 -7.35 -29.46
C GLU A 177 -0.02 -7.97 -29.69
N GLN A 178 0.90 -7.81 -28.74
CA GLN A 178 2.22 -8.45 -28.79
C GLN A 178 2.12 -9.97 -28.78
N LEU A 179 1.23 -10.51 -27.97
CA LEU A 179 0.99 -11.96 -27.90
C LEU A 179 0.43 -12.49 -29.23
N ALA A 180 -0.50 -11.77 -29.85
CA ALA A 180 -1.06 -12.15 -31.14
C ALA A 180 0.02 -12.15 -32.25
N LYS A 181 0.88 -11.12 -32.29
CA LYS A 181 2.01 -11.07 -33.25
C LYS A 181 2.96 -12.25 -33.07
N LYS A 182 3.32 -12.56 -31.81
CA LYS A 182 4.18 -13.70 -31.49
C LYS A 182 3.53 -15.05 -31.83
N GLN A 183 2.22 -15.17 -31.67
CA GLN A 183 1.50 -16.37 -32.09
C GLN A 183 1.55 -16.59 -33.59
N GLN A 184 1.42 -15.50 -34.37
CA GLN A 184 1.50 -15.55 -35.82
C GLN A 184 2.91 -15.95 -36.28
N GLU A 185 3.97 -15.35 -35.70
CA GLU A 185 5.37 -15.75 -36.00
C GLU A 185 5.61 -17.24 -35.70
N VAL A 186 5.15 -17.74 -34.55
CA VAL A 186 5.26 -19.16 -34.22
C VAL A 186 4.53 -20.05 -35.21
N GLU A 187 3.39 -19.65 -35.72
CA GLU A 187 2.63 -20.43 -36.72
C GLU A 187 3.33 -20.44 -38.06
N GLU A 188 3.91 -19.32 -38.49
CA GLU A 188 4.72 -19.19 -39.69
C GLU A 188 5.97 -20.08 -39.63
N LEU A 189 6.69 -20.05 -38.48
CA LEU A 189 7.85 -20.92 -38.25
C LEU A 189 7.48 -22.40 -38.25
N ARG A 190 6.34 -22.77 -37.70
CA ARG A 190 5.81 -24.16 -37.77
C ARG A 190 5.50 -24.58 -39.21
N ALA A 191 4.89 -23.69 -39.96
CA ALA A 191 4.59 -23.95 -41.37
C ALA A 191 5.86 -24.15 -42.21
N LEU A 192 6.89 -23.32 -41.99
CA LEU A 192 8.21 -23.45 -42.59
C LEU A 192 8.89 -24.77 -42.18
N LEU A 193 8.88 -25.12 -40.89
CA LEU A 193 9.44 -26.37 -40.37
C LEU A 193 8.79 -27.59 -41.05
N ASN A 194 7.46 -27.58 -41.22
CA ASN A 194 6.72 -28.64 -41.88
C ASN A 194 7.03 -28.75 -43.38
N ARG A 195 7.37 -27.63 -44.05
CA ARG A 195 7.81 -27.64 -45.46
C ARG A 195 9.21 -28.21 -45.59
N VAL A 196 10.16 -27.73 -44.75
CA VAL A 196 11.56 -28.22 -44.79
C VAL A 196 11.66 -29.67 -44.33
N GLY A 197 10.81 -30.10 -43.36
CA GLY A 197 10.78 -31.51 -42.91
C GLY A 197 10.27 -32.52 -43.97
N LYS A 198 9.71 -32.04 -45.09
CA LYS A 198 9.33 -32.85 -46.25
C LYS A 198 10.39 -32.82 -47.36
N ASP A 199 11.40 -31.97 -47.22
CA ASP A 199 12.49 -31.86 -48.19
C ASP A 199 13.59 -32.89 -47.82
N THR A 200 13.91 -33.79 -48.73
CA THR A 200 14.90 -34.86 -48.56
C THR A 200 16.30 -34.45 -49.03
N SER A 201 16.54 -33.14 -49.21
CA SER A 201 17.86 -32.65 -49.64
C SER A 201 18.92 -32.79 -48.53
N PRO A 202 20.21 -32.89 -48.86
CA PRO A 202 21.29 -33.06 -47.88
C PRO A 202 21.43 -31.88 -46.90
N GLU A 203 20.88 -30.73 -47.23
CA GLU A 203 20.91 -29.52 -46.39
C GLU A 203 19.73 -29.41 -45.42
N ALA A 204 18.70 -30.24 -45.60
CA ALA A 204 17.48 -30.22 -44.77
C ALA A 204 17.73 -30.38 -43.25
N PRO A 205 18.67 -31.22 -42.74
CA PRO A 205 18.90 -31.38 -41.32
C PRO A 205 19.39 -30.11 -40.62
N ALA A 206 20.24 -29.31 -41.27
CA ALA A 206 20.76 -28.06 -40.69
C ALA A 206 19.69 -26.98 -40.58
N ASN A 207 18.87 -26.83 -41.63
CA ASN A 207 17.76 -25.89 -41.65
C ASN A 207 16.66 -26.24 -40.67
N VAL A 208 16.37 -27.53 -40.47
CA VAL A 208 15.39 -28.01 -39.47
C VAL A 208 15.88 -27.74 -38.05
N ALA A 209 17.18 -27.90 -37.80
CA ALA A 209 17.76 -27.61 -36.49
C ALA A 209 17.69 -26.10 -36.14
N ALA A 210 17.99 -25.23 -37.10
CA ALA A 210 17.89 -23.77 -36.94
C ALA A 210 16.45 -23.33 -36.65
N LEU A 211 15.48 -23.78 -37.44
CA LEU A 211 14.06 -23.48 -37.25
C LEU A 211 13.50 -24.00 -35.89
N ARG A 212 13.99 -25.15 -35.42
CA ARG A 212 13.61 -25.66 -34.09
C ARG A 212 14.15 -24.80 -32.95
N ALA A 213 15.39 -24.32 -33.08
CA ALA A 213 15.98 -23.42 -32.08
C ALA A 213 15.23 -22.08 -32.04
N GLU A 214 14.83 -21.54 -33.15
CA GLU A 214 14.07 -20.30 -33.27
C GLU A 214 12.67 -20.46 -32.69
N LEU A 215 11.98 -21.56 -32.95
CA LEU A 215 10.68 -21.89 -32.37
C LEU A 215 10.74 -22.01 -30.85
N GLU A 216 11.80 -22.60 -30.30
CA GLU A 216 11.96 -22.73 -28.83
C GLU A 216 12.27 -21.38 -28.19
N ALA A 217 13.04 -20.52 -28.81
CA ALA A 217 13.29 -19.15 -28.35
C ALA A 217 11.99 -18.33 -28.26
N GLU A 218 11.13 -18.42 -29.30
CA GLU A 218 9.82 -17.78 -29.31
C GLU A 218 8.87 -18.33 -28.26
N ARG A 219 8.94 -19.63 -27.98
CA ARG A 219 8.15 -20.27 -26.91
C ARG A 219 8.53 -19.73 -25.52
N ILE A 220 9.83 -19.51 -25.28
CA ILE A 220 10.34 -18.92 -24.04
C ILE A 220 9.88 -17.46 -23.92
N ALA A 221 9.99 -16.67 -24.99
CA ALA A 221 9.54 -15.28 -25.01
C ALA A 221 8.03 -15.14 -24.70
N LYS A 222 7.22 -16.05 -25.25
CA LYS A 222 5.78 -16.11 -24.98
C LYS A 222 5.48 -16.41 -23.50
N ALA A 223 6.23 -17.34 -22.90
CA ALA A 223 6.06 -17.68 -21.47
C ALA A 223 6.42 -16.50 -20.56
N ASP A 224 7.40 -15.69 -20.93
CA ASP A 224 7.85 -14.51 -20.19
C ASP A 224 6.83 -13.37 -20.25
N ILE A 225 6.22 -13.15 -21.42
CA ILE A 225 5.11 -12.19 -21.59
C ILE A 225 3.91 -12.61 -20.73
N GLY A 226 3.55 -13.91 -20.74
CA GLY A 226 2.46 -14.43 -19.91
C GLY A 226 2.70 -14.26 -18.42
N ARG A 227 3.96 -14.37 -17.95
CA ARG A 227 4.32 -14.13 -16.55
C ARG A 227 4.17 -12.66 -16.18
N LYS A 228 4.68 -11.74 -16.99
CA LYS A 228 4.54 -10.30 -16.77
C LYS A 228 3.09 -9.83 -16.78
N LEU A 229 2.23 -10.44 -17.57
CA LEU A 229 0.78 -10.18 -17.58
C LEU A 229 0.07 -10.66 -16.30
N ALA A 230 0.57 -11.72 -15.66
CA ALA A 230 -0.02 -12.24 -14.41
C ALA A 230 0.41 -11.44 -13.18
N GLU A 231 1.52 -10.69 -13.28
CA GLU A 231 2.08 -9.86 -12.20
C GLU A 231 1.59 -8.39 -12.24
N ALA A 232 0.92 -7.97 -13.31
CA ALA A 232 0.36 -6.62 -13.51
C ALA A 232 -1.13 -6.55 -13.12
#